data_970332d1da46ed3bcb0ade3b76d4cf43
#
_entry.id   970332d1da46ed3bcb0ade3b76d4cf43
#
_cell.length_a   1.000
_cell.length_b   1.000
_cell.length_c   1.000
_cell.angle_alpha   90.00
_cell.angle_beta   90.00
_cell.angle_gamma   90.00
#
_symmetry.space_group_name_H-M   'P 1'
#
loop_
_entity.id
_entity.type
_entity.pdbx_description
1 polymer ?
#
loop_
_entity_poly.entity_id
_entity_poly.type
_entity_poly.pdbx_seq_one_letter_code
_entity_poly.pdbx_strand_id
1 'polypeptide(L)'
;PENAYRNGTMYSSYTAASFARKYDLAKAYDINLAGAVTWGFEFEDQQWYAGFRDMATNGVDKPVLNVFRMFGMMEFNRLKVEGDFDYDYKKISDASVRDNPDVNALASRGENAVTVMVFNYHDRNAIEVKPTPVTLNLEAIPSNKVLVSQYRVDEQFSNSYTAYKAMGSPKNPTLEQIDQLEQAGQLELFTSPQYMQVKDGKLTLNLDLPRQGVALFKVEFMP
;
A
#
# COMPACT_ATOMS: atom_id res chain seq x y z
N PRO A 1 -11.92 3.72 19.43
CA PRO A 1 -11.06 2.71 20.03
C PRO A 1 -9.59 3.10 19.87
N GLU A 2 -8.79 2.84 20.89
CA GLU A 2 -7.39 3.26 20.97
C GLU A 2 -6.50 2.71 19.83
N ASN A 3 -6.89 1.61 19.21
CA ASN A 3 -6.13 0.94 18.15
C ASN A 3 -6.67 1.13 16.73
N ALA A 4 -7.62 2.06 16.52
CA ALA A 4 -8.25 2.25 15.21
C ALA A 4 -7.24 2.52 14.09
N TYR A 5 -6.22 3.34 14.34
CA TYR A 5 -5.17 3.64 13.36
C TYR A 5 -4.29 2.44 12.99
N ARG A 6 -4.20 1.41 13.83
CA ARG A 6 -3.41 0.19 13.58
C ARG A 6 -4.20 -0.89 12.85
N ASN A 7 -5.52 -0.81 12.88
CA ASN A 7 -6.39 -1.77 12.22
C ASN A 7 -6.79 -1.31 10.82
N GLY A 8 -6.80 0.00 10.59
CA GLY A 8 -7.23 0.61 9.33
C GLY A 8 -6.09 0.97 8.38
N THR A 9 -6.42 1.82 7.43
CA THR A 9 -5.58 2.23 6.31
C THR A 9 -4.34 3.02 6.70
N MET A 10 -4.38 3.74 7.83
CA MET A 10 -3.23 4.52 8.29
C MET A 10 -2.01 3.64 8.60
N TYR A 11 -2.20 2.44 9.16
CA TYR A 11 -1.09 1.53 9.39
C TYR A 11 -0.54 0.97 8.07
N SER A 12 -1.41 0.75 7.10
CA SER A 12 -1.05 0.31 5.74
C SER A 12 -0.18 1.34 5.02
N SER A 13 -0.63 2.58 4.93
CA SER A 13 0.11 3.67 4.27
C SER A 13 1.40 4.03 5.02
N TYR A 14 1.38 4.03 6.36
CA TYR A 14 2.59 4.18 7.18
C TYR A 14 3.61 3.09 6.88
N THR A 15 3.17 1.84 6.72
CA THR A 15 4.07 0.72 6.41
C THR A 15 4.73 0.94 5.05
N ALA A 16 3.98 1.28 4.01
CA ALA A 16 4.51 1.58 2.69
C ALA A 16 5.50 2.76 2.73
N ALA A 17 5.12 3.88 3.34
CA ALA A 17 5.97 5.06 3.51
C ALA A 17 7.25 4.75 4.28
N SER A 18 7.14 4.01 5.40
CA SER A 18 8.29 3.70 6.25
C SER A 18 9.31 2.80 5.52
N PHE A 19 8.87 1.87 4.67
CA PHE A 19 9.78 1.06 3.87
C PHE A 19 10.51 1.92 2.82
N ALA A 20 9.81 2.84 2.14
CA ALA A 20 10.45 3.78 1.22
C ALA A 20 11.55 4.58 1.93
N ARG A 21 11.25 5.12 3.10
CA ARG A 21 12.20 5.94 3.89
C ARG A 21 13.37 5.13 4.46
N LYS A 22 13.18 3.83 4.77
CA LYS A 22 14.30 2.95 5.17
C LYS A 22 15.33 2.82 4.05
N TYR A 23 14.89 2.71 2.79
CA TYR A 23 15.79 2.70 1.65
C TYR A 23 16.50 4.03 1.44
N ASP A 24 15.81 5.16 1.65
CA ASP A 24 16.42 6.48 1.55
C ASP A 24 17.49 6.69 2.64
N LEU A 25 17.19 6.28 3.87
CA LEU A 25 18.15 6.29 5.00
C LEU A 25 19.34 5.36 4.73
N ALA A 26 19.09 4.13 4.28
CA ALA A 26 20.14 3.18 3.96
C ALA A 26 21.12 3.75 2.92
N LYS A 27 20.59 4.39 1.88
CA LYS A 27 21.39 5.06 0.85
C LYS A 27 22.15 6.27 1.41
N ALA A 28 21.51 7.10 2.23
CA ALA A 28 22.10 8.33 2.74
C ALA A 28 23.24 8.08 3.73
N TYR A 29 23.19 6.97 4.45
CA TYR A 29 24.18 6.62 5.49
C TYR A 29 25.04 5.41 5.15
N ASP A 30 25.00 4.95 3.88
CA ASP A 30 25.74 3.78 3.38
C ASP A 30 25.51 2.51 4.26
N ILE A 31 24.24 2.26 4.58
CA ILE A 31 23.83 1.12 5.41
C ILE A 31 23.40 -0.03 4.51
N ASN A 32 23.95 -1.22 4.72
CA ASN A 32 23.45 -2.44 4.10
C ASN A 32 22.13 -2.88 4.79
N LEU A 33 21.01 -2.49 4.23
CA LEU A 33 19.68 -2.91 4.70
C LEU A 33 19.37 -4.34 4.22
N ALA A 34 19.77 -5.33 5.00
CA ALA A 34 19.58 -6.73 4.67
C ALA A 34 18.11 -7.20 4.76
N GLY A 35 17.28 -6.51 5.53
CA GLY A 35 15.87 -6.83 5.67
C GLY A 35 15.17 -5.98 6.72
N ALA A 36 13.86 -6.13 6.80
CA ALA A 36 13.04 -5.53 7.84
C ALA A 36 11.96 -6.52 8.26
N VAL A 37 11.67 -6.59 9.54
CA VAL A 37 10.62 -7.43 10.10
C VAL A 37 9.56 -6.57 10.77
N THR A 38 8.33 -7.07 10.78
CA THR A 38 7.24 -6.48 11.56
C THR A 38 7.06 -7.26 12.87
N TRP A 39 6.07 -6.88 13.67
CA TRP A 39 5.81 -7.46 14.98
C TRP A 39 5.25 -8.90 14.84
N GLY A 40 4.02 -9.15 15.25
CA GLY A 40 3.39 -10.47 15.17
C GLY A 40 2.47 -10.58 13.96
N PHE A 41 2.25 -11.82 13.50
CA PHE A 41 1.20 -12.06 12.52
C PHE A 41 -0.17 -11.91 13.17
N GLU A 42 -0.37 -12.62 14.25
CA GLU A 42 -1.60 -12.64 15.06
C GLU A 42 -1.26 -13.06 16.50
N PHE A 43 -2.10 -12.67 17.45
CA PHE A 43 -2.06 -13.12 18.83
C PHE A 43 -3.32 -13.91 19.15
N GLU A 44 -3.17 -15.04 19.82
CA GLU A 44 -4.27 -15.87 20.27
C GLU A 44 -5.13 -15.18 21.34
N ASP A 45 -6.38 -15.58 21.46
CA ASP A 45 -7.34 -15.13 22.49
C ASP A 45 -7.56 -13.62 22.56
N GLN A 46 -7.35 -12.91 21.46
CA GLN A 46 -7.62 -11.49 21.36
C GLN A 46 -9.07 -11.21 20.95
N GLN A 47 -9.64 -10.14 21.48
CA GLN A 47 -10.88 -9.60 20.93
C GLN A 47 -10.66 -9.12 19.49
N TRP A 48 -11.70 -9.17 18.68
CA TRP A 48 -11.66 -8.69 17.30
C TRP A 48 -11.05 -7.28 17.21
N TYR A 49 -10.03 -7.13 16.41
CA TYR A 49 -9.29 -5.90 16.16
C TYR A 49 -8.69 -5.22 17.42
N ALA A 50 -8.47 -5.97 18.50
CA ALA A 50 -7.84 -5.44 19.72
C ALA A 50 -6.31 -5.57 19.75
N GLY A 51 -5.74 -6.40 18.90
CA GLY A 51 -4.30 -6.69 18.88
C GLY A 51 -3.42 -5.49 18.54
N PHE A 52 -2.17 -5.57 18.97
CA PHE A 52 -1.19 -4.50 18.82
C PHE A 52 -0.23 -4.78 17.67
N ARG A 53 -0.35 -4.04 16.56
CA ARG A 53 0.53 -4.14 15.38
C ARG A 53 0.53 -5.53 14.72
N ASP A 54 -0.48 -6.32 14.95
CA ASP A 54 -0.68 -7.60 14.27
C ASP A 54 -1.23 -7.38 12.84
N MET A 55 -1.06 -8.38 12.01
CA MET A 55 -1.45 -8.36 10.61
C MET A 55 -2.80 -9.03 10.36
N ALA A 56 -3.28 -9.81 11.31
CA ALA A 56 -4.57 -10.49 11.26
C ALA A 56 -5.29 -10.41 12.61
N THR A 57 -6.56 -10.77 12.64
CA THR A 57 -7.39 -10.86 13.83
C THR A 57 -8.33 -12.06 13.72
N ASN A 58 -8.18 -13.07 14.57
CA ASN A 58 -8.97 -14.30 14.54
C ASN A 58 -9.04 -14.92 13.12
N GLY A 59 -7.91 -14.99 12.42
CA GLY A 59 -7.79 -15.53 11.07
C GLY A 59 -8.14 -14.54 9.94
N VAL A 60 -8.75 -13.39 10.25
CA VAL A 60 -9.13 -12.38 9.25
C VAL A 60 -8.00 -11.40 9.00
N ASP A 61 -7.64 -11.22 7.75
CA ASP A 61 -6.57 -10.34 7.31
C ASP A 61 -6.90 -8.87 7.55
N LYS A 62 -5.96 -8.13 8.14
CA LYS A 62 -6.03 -6.67 8.26
C LYS A 62 -5.46 -5.98 7.01
N PRO A 63 -5.86 -4.72 6.71
CA PRO A 63 -5.37 -4.00 5.53
C PRO A 63 -3.84 -3.97 5.39
N VAL A 64 -3.11 -3.91 6.50
CA VAL A 64 -1.63 -3.88 6.50
C VAL A 64 -1.03 -5.16 5.92
N LEU A 65 -1.65 -6.33 6.12
CA LEU A 65 -1.17 -7.59 5.53
C LEU A 65 -1.20 -7.53 4.01
N ASN A 66 -2.19 -6.85 3.44
CA ASN A 66 -2.28 -6.66 2.00
C ASN A 66 -1.14 -5.77 1.45
N VAL A 67 -0.63 -4.81 2.23
CA VAL A 67 0.58 -4.07 1.84
C VAL A 67 1.81 -4.99 1.82
N PHE A 68 1.93 -5.92 2.77
CA PHE A 68 3.01 -6.93 2.72
C PHE A 68 2.86 -7.88 1.53
N ARG A 69 1.63 -8.27 1.15
CA ARG A 69 1.38 -9.00 -0.09
C ARG A 69 1.79 -8.20 -1.33
N MET A 70 1.48 -6.91 -1.36
CA MET A 70 1.94 -6.01 -2.44
C MET A 70 3.48 -5.96 -2.50
N PHE A 71 4.18 -5.89 -1.37
CA PHE A 71 5.65 -6.00 -1.36
C PHE A 71 6.14 -7.33 -1.94
N GLY A 72 5.48 -8.44 -1.59
CA GLY A 72 5.78 -9.76 -2.15
C GLY A 72 5.54 -9.89 -3.66
N MET A 73 4.74 -9.00 -4.24
CA MET A 73 4.50 -8.92 -5.69
C MET A 73 5.50 -8.01 -6.42
N MET A 74 6.29 -7.23 -5.69
CA MET A 74 7.28 -6.34 -6.30
C MET A 74 8.47 -7.14 -6.83
N GLU A 75 9.09 -6.60 -7.88
CA GLU A 75 10.26 -7.19 -8.53
C GLU A 75 11.55 -6.91 -7.74
N PHE A 76 12.64 -7.60 -8.09
CA PHE A 76 13.85 -7.58 -7.27
C PHE A 76 14.74 -6.34 -7.45
N ASN A 77 14.77 -5.74 -8.67
CA ASN A 77 15.67 -4.64 -8.94
C ASN A 77 14.98 -3.30 -8.72
N ARG A 78 15.35 -2.61 -7.63
CA ARG A 78 14.80 -1.29 -7.33
C ARG A 78 15.10 -0.29 -8.44
N LEU A 79 14.07 0.45 -8.86
CA LEU A 79 14.19 1.56 -9.78
C LEU A 79 14.29 2.89 -9.03
N LYS A 80 14.92 3.88 -9.67
CA LYS A 80 14.88 5.26 -9.20
C LYS A 80 13.48 5.83 -9.45
N VAL A 81 12.94 6.50 -8.46
CA VAL A 81 11.69 7.27 -8.55
C VAL A 81 12.06 8.74 -8.44
N GLU A 82 11.56 9.55 -9.37
CA GLU A 82 11.76 11.00 -9.41
C GLU A 82 10.41 11.70 -9.44
N GLY A 83 10.32 12.86 -8.79
CA GLY A 83 9.10 13.66 -8.75
C GLY A 83 9.25 14.86 -7.82
N ASP A 84 8.24 15.72 -7.83
CA ASP A 84 8.14 16.86 -6.91
C ASP A 84 7.55 16.38 -5.59
N PHE A 85 8.40 15.80 -4.73
CA PHE A 85 7.98 15.26 -3.45
C PHE A 85 8.04 16.32 -2.36
N ASP A 86 6.95 16.45 -1.59
CA ASP A 86 6.88 17.37 -0.45
C ASP A 86 7.82 16.97 0.70
N TYR A 87 8.20 15.68 0.79
CA TYR A 87 8.95 15.12 1.89
C TYR A 87 10.15 14.30 1.44
N ASP A 88 11.24 14.49 2.17
CA ASP A 88 12.35 13.56 2.27
C ASP A 88 12.47 13.02 3.71
N TYR A 89 13.42 12.13 3.96
CA TYR A 89 13.60 11.54 5.29
C TYR A 89 14.00 12.58 6.36
N LYS A 90 14.69 13.68 6.00
CA LYS A 90 15.08 14.75 6.93
C LYS A 90 13.86 15.55 7.35
N LYS A 91 13.07 16.04 6.41
CA LYS A 91 11.85 16.79 6.70
C LYS A 91 10.87 15.98 7.54
N ILE A 92 10.74 14.66 7.28
CA ILE A 92 9.89 13.80 8.10
C ILE A 92 10.44 13.67 9.52
N SER A 93 11.76 13.51 9.69
CA SER A 93 12.40 13.46 11.02
C SER A 93 12.17 14.72 11.82
N ASP A 94 12.24 15.88 11.19
CA ASP A 94 12.17 17.18 11.85
C ASP A 94 10.73 17.63 12.13
N ALA A 95 9.80 17.39 11.23
CA ALA A 95 8.46 17.98 11.24
C ALA A 95 7.31 16.96 11.22
N SER A 96 7.60 15.66 11.03
CA SER A 96 6.58 14.64 10.76
C SER A 96 5.78 14.97 9.48
N VAL A 97 4.71 14.22 9.16
CA VAL A 97 3.86 14.44 7.99
C VAL A 97 2.54 15.08 8.43
N ARG A 98 2.55 16.40 8.66
CA ARG A 98 1.42 17.12 9.30
C ARG A 98 0.76 18.18 8.44
N ASP A 99 1.43 18.61 7.36
CA ASP A 99 0.93 19.62 6.43
C ASP A 99 0.28 18.94 5.21
N ASN A 100 1.02 18.85 4.10
CA ASN A 100 0.61 18.08 2.93
C ASN A 100 0.78 16.57 3.21
N PRO A 101 0.07 15.69 2.49
CA PRO A 101 0.37 14.26 2.56
C PRO A 101 1.73 13.93 1.94
N ASP A 102 2.41 12.92 2.47
CA ASP A 102 3.56 12.29 1.83
C ASP A 102 3.04 11.33 0.73
N VAL A 103 2.97 11.84 -0.49
CA VAL A 103 2.66 11.04 -1.67
C VAL A 103 3.95 10.69 -2.38
N ASN A 104 4.29 9.41 -2.40
CA ASN A 104 5.54 8.93 -2.99
C ASN A 104 5.38 7.50 -3.49
N ALA A 105 6.43 6.93 -4.08
CA ALA A 105 6.38 5.59 -4.63
C ALA A 105 7.67 4.79 -4.40
N LEU A 106 7.50 3.46 -4.41
CA LEU A 106 8.56 2.48 -4.61
C LEU A 106 8.36 1.84 -5.97
N ALA A 107 9.41 1.69 -6.75
CA ALA A 107 9.35 1.02 -8.04
C ALA A 107 10.45 -0.03 -8.15
N SER A 108 10.14 -1.12 -8.85
CA SER A 108 11.09 -2.19 -9.11
C SER A 108 10.85 -2.85 -10.47
N ARG A 109 11.86 -3.52 -10.99
CA ARG A 109 11.81 -4.18 -12.29
C ARG A 109 12.38 -5.60 -12.21
N GLY A 110 11.68 -6.51 -12.82
CA GLY A 110 12.12 -7.85 -13.16
C GLY A 110 12.42 -8.00 -14.66
N GLU A 111 12.51 -9.21 -15.10
CA GLU A 111 12.71 -9.56 -16.50
C GLU A 111 11.48 -9.22 -17.34
N ASN A 112 10.29 -9.54 -16.84
CA ASN A 112 9.04 -9.49 -17.60
C ASN A 112 8.04 -8.44 -17.08
N ALA A 113 8.37 -7.68 -16.04
CA ALA A 113 7.46 -6.72 -15.46
C ALA A 113 8.18 -5.55 -14.78
N VAL A 114 7.43 -4.47 -14.63
CA VAL A 114 7.71 -3.37 -13.69
C VAL A 114 6.58 -3.31 -12.68
N THR A 115 6.92 -3.09 -11.41
CA THR A 115 5.95 -2.84 -10.35
C THR A 115 6.17 -1.47 -9.72
N VAL A 116 5.07 -0.76 -9.44
CA VAL A 116 5.11 0.56 -8.80
C VAL A 116 4.08 0.57 -7.67
N MET A 117 4.57 0.68 -6.44
CA MET A 117 3.73 0.89 -5.26
C MET A 117 3.69 2.38 -4.94
N VAL A 118 2.51 2.97 -4.97
CA VAL A 118 2.26 4.38 -4.62
C VAL A 118 1.54 4.43 -3.29
N PHE A 119 1.93 5.34 -2.42
CA PHE A 119 1.27 5.56 -1.15
C PHE A 119 0.95 7.05 -0.93
N ASN A 120 -0.09 7.30 -0.14
CA ASN A 120 -0.51 8.62 0.32
C ASN A 120 -0.62 8.57 1.84
N TYR A 121 0.44 8.97 2.54
CA TYR A 121 0.52 8.91 3.99
C TYR A 121 0.39 10.29 4.64
N HIS A 122 -0.28 10.35 5.79
CA HIS A 122 -0.37 11.54 6.64
C HIS A 122 -0.53 11.13 8.11
N ASP A 123 0.03 11.91 9.04
CA ASP A 123 -0.03 11.64 10.49
C ASP A 123 -1.45 11.76 11.08
N ARG A 124 -2.36 12.41 10.38
CA ARG A 124 -3.76 12.53 10.78
C ARG A 124 -4.64 11.64 9.89
N ASN A 125 -5.43 10.80 10.52
CA ASN A 125 -6.39 9.94 9.83
C ASN A 125 -7.67 10.73 9.48
N ALA A 126 -7.55 11.73 8.62
CA ALA A 126 -8.68 12.48 8.06
C ALA A 126 -9.01 11.89 6.69
N ILE A 127 -10.03 11.04 6.62
CA ILE A 127 -10.46 10.38 5.38
C ILE A 127 -11.32 11.26 4.49
N GLU A 128 -11.92 12.32 5.02
CA GLU A 128 -12.83 13.25 4.33
C GLU A 128 -12.10 14.32 3.49
N VAL A 129 -10.92 14.01 2.98
CA VAL A 129 -10.20 14.89 2.07
C VAL A 129 -10.26 14.35 0.65
N LYS A 130 -10.21 15.25 -0.33
CA LYS A 130 -10.19 14.84 -1.74
C LYS A 130 -8.99 13.93 -1.99
N PRO A 131 -9.16 12.86 -2.79
CA PRO A 131 -8.04 12.07 -3.25
C PRO A 131 -6.99 12.93 -3.96
N THR A 132 -5.74 12.55 -3.82
CA THR A 132 -4.64 13.24 -4.51
C THR A 132 -4.48 12.65 -5.91
N PRO A 133 -4.56 13.46 -6.98
CA PRO A 133 -4.25 13.00 -8.33
C PRO A 133 -2.75 12.70 -8.46
N VAL A 134 -2.43 11.53 -8.98
CA VAL A 134 -1.05 11.08 -9.21
C VAL A 134 -0.91 10.64 -10.65
N THR A 135 0.14 11.09 -11.30
CA THR A 135 0.54 10.64 -12.64
C THR A 135 1.88 9.92 -12.55
N LEU A 136 1.91 8.67 -13.02
CA LEU A 136 3.11 7.85 -13.10
C LEU A 136 3.57 7.80 -14.55
N ASN A 137 4.79 8.24 -14.82
CA ASN A 137 5.43 8.13 -16.12
C ASN A 137 6.51 7.05 -16.04
N LEU A 138 6.26 5.92 -16.68
CA LEU A 138 7.21 4.82 -16.79
C LEU A 138 7.98 4.96 -18.11
N GLU A 139 9.30 4.84 -18.04
CA GLU A 139 10.19 4.97 -19.20
C GLU A 139 10.98 3.68 -19.41
N ALA A 140 11.53 3.54 -20.60
CA ALA A 140 12.33 2.39 -21.01
C ALA A 140 11.58 1.03 -20.89
N ILE A 141 10.29 1.03 -21.18
CA ILE A 141 9.49 -0.19 -21.30
C ILE A 141 9.91 -0.92 -22.60
N PRO A 142 10.33 -2.20 -22.52
CA PRO A 142 10.91 -2.89 -23.68
C PRO A 142 9.88 -3.49 -24.65
N SER A 143 8.58 -3.38 -24.32
CA SER A 143 7.48 -3.95 -25.10
C SER A 143 6.57 -2.84 -25.63
N ASN A 144 5.94 -3.05 -26.77
CA ASN A 144 4.95 -2.15 -27.35
C ASN A 144 3.56 -2.31 -26.72
N LYS A 145 3.33 -3.41 -25.99
CA LYS A 145 2.07 -3.72 -25.34
C LYS A 145 2.33 -4.31 -23.97
N VAL A 146 1.54 -3.89 -22.99
CA VAL A 146 1.62 -4.37 -21.61
C VAL A 146 0.25 -4.75 -21.09
N LEU A 147 0.22 -5.65 -20.09
CA LEU A 147 -0.96 -5.89 -19.25
C LEU A 147 -0.74 -5.15 -17.93
N VAL A 148 -1.66 -4.25 -17.59
CA VAL A 148 -1.61 -3.45 -16.37
C VAL A 148 -2.66 -3.96 -15.41
N SER A 149 -2.22 -4.40 -14.22
CA SER A 149 -3.06 -4.74 -13.07
C SER A 149 -2.86 -3.71 -11.98
N GLN A 150 -3.94 -3.24 -11.36
CA GLN A 150 -3.89 -2.33 -10.22
C GLN A 150 -4.56 -2.96 -9.01
N TYR A 151 -3.81 -3.06 -7.91
CA TYR A 151 -4.31 -3.44 -6.60
C TYR A 151 -4.45 -2.22 -5.71
N ARG A 152 -5.39 -2.27 -4.78
CA ARG A 152 -5.68 -1.12 -3.91
C ARG A 152 -5.90 -1.55 -2.46
N VAL A 153 -5.34 -0.78 -1.52
CA VAL A 153 -5.70 -0.81 -0.09
C VAL A 153 -6.11 0.59 0.31
N ASP A 154 -7.37 0.77 0.65
CA ASP A 154 -7.92 2.03 1.17
C ASP A 154 -9.17 1.75 2.03
N GLU A 155 -10.00 2.77 2.32
CA GLU A 155 -11.22 2.59 3.13
C GLU A 155 -12.28 1.69 2.46
N GLN A 156 -12.20 1.45 1.16
CA GLN A 156 -13.17 0.66 0.40
C GLN A 156 -12.63 -0.68 -0.07
N PHE A 157 -11.32 -0.78 -0.29
CA PHE A 157 -10.68 -1.93 -0.93
C PHE A 157 -9.70 -2.63 0.01
N SER A 158 -9.74 -3.97 0.00
CA SER A 158 -8.81 -4.84 0.76
C SER A 158 -8.77 -4.51 2.26
N ASN A 159 -9.93 -4.26 2.87
CA ASN A 159 -10.05 -3.66 4.20
C ASN A 159 -11.17 -4.27 5.05
N SER A 160 -10.84 -5.36 5.73
CA SER A 160 -11.75 -6.03 6.66
C SER A 160 -12.17 -5.15 7.85
N TYR A 161 -11.33 -4.20 8.26
CA TYR A 161 -11.65 -3.33 9.41
C TYR A 161 -12.79 -2.36 9.09
N THR A 162 -12.86 -1.83 7.89
CA THR A 162 -14.00 -1.01 7.47
C THR A 162 -15.28 -1.84 7.40
N ALA A 163 -15.23 -3.06 6.88
CA ALA A 163 -16.35 -3.99 6.90
C ALA A 163 -16.80 -4.30 8.34
N TYR A 164 -15.86 -4.58 9.25
CA TYR A 164 -16.15 -4.81 10.65
C TYR A 164 -16.87 -3.62 11.32
N LYS A 165 -16.39 -2.40 11.07
CA LYS A 165 -17.05 -1.19 11.56
C LYS A 165 -18.48 -1.04 11.01
N ALA A 166 -18.67 -1.32 9.72
CA ALA A 166 -19.97 -1.25 9.06
C ALA A 166 -20.99 -2.25 9.64
N MET A 167 -20.52 -3.39 10.15
CA MET A 167 -21.35 -4.38 10.86
C MET A 167 -21.68 -3.98 12.30
N GLY A 168 -21.25 -2.80 12.78
CA GLY A 168 -21.44 -2.35 14.15
C GLY A 168 -20.42 -2.88 15.16
N SER A 169 -19.26 -3.34 14.68
CA SER A 169 -18.15 -3.85 15.51
C SER A 169 -18.60 -4.96 16.49
N PRO A 170 -19.16 -6.07 16.00
CA PRO A 170 -19.71 -7.14 16.87
C PRO A 170 -18.59 -7.79 17.71
N LYS A 171 -18.86 -7.98 19.00
CA LYS A 171 -17.91 -8.67 19.89
C LYS A 171 -17.74 -10.16 19.53
N ASN A 172 -18.82 -10.77 19.06
CA ASN A 172 -18.88 -12.17 18.64
C ASN A 172 -19.54 -12.20 17.25
N PRO A 173 -18.80 -12.01 16.16
CA PRO A 173 -19.35 -12.11 14.82
C PRO A 173 -19.95 -13.48 14.54
N THR A 174 -21.04 -13.53 13.80
CA THR A 174 -21.59 -14.79 13.27
C THR A 174 -20.67 -15.38 12.19
N LEU A 175 -20.85 -16.64 11.84
CA LEU A 175 -20.09 -17.26 10.75
C LEU A 175 -20.24 -16.49 9.44
N GLU A 176 -21.44 -16.05 9.09
CA GLU A 176 -21.69 -15.22 7.91
C GLU A 176 -20.94 -13.89 7.96
N GLN A 177 -20.86 -13.24 9.11
CA GLN A 177 -20.07 -12.02 9.29
C GLN A 177 -18.57 -12.29 9.18
N ILE A 178 -18.10 -13.43 9.68
CA ILE A 178 -16.69 -13.85 9.54
C ILE A 178 -16.37 -14.04 8.06
N ASP A 179 -17.18 -14.78 7.30
CA ASP A 179 -17.01 -14.98 5.86
C ASP A 179 -16.93 -13.63 5.09
N GLN A 180 -17.79 -12.68 5.45
CA GLN A 180 -17.77 -11.33 4.87
C GLN A 180 -16.48 -10.57 5.22
N LEU A 181 -15.98 -10.71 6.46
CA LEU A 181 -14.73 -10.09 6.89
C LEU A 181 -13.53 -10.71 6.18
N GLU A 182 -13.51 -12.03 6.01
CA GLU A 182 -12.47 -12.75 5.27
C GLU A 182 -12.43 -12.28 3.80
N GLN A 183 -13.57 -12.16 3.14
CA GLN A 183 -13.67 -11.63 1.78
C GLN A 183 -13.15 -10.20 1.70
N ALA A 184 -13.62 -9.31 2.58
CA ALA A 184 -13.20 -7.90 2.60
C ALA A 184 -11.70 -7.73 2.94
N GLY A 185 -11.10 -8.71 3.62
CA GLY A 185 -9.68 -8.75 3.98
C GLY A 185 -8.75 -9.16 2.84
N GLN A 186 -9.26 -9.73 1.74
CA GLN A 186 -8.42 -10.18 0.64
C GLN A 186 -7.83 -9.00 -0.15
N LEU A 187 -6.65 -9.20 -0.74
CA LEU A 187 -6.07 -8.22 -1.66
C LEU A 187 -6.86 -8.18 -2.97
N GLU A 188 -7.46 -7.03 -3.26
CA GLU A 188 -8.36 -6.85 -4.39
C GLU A 188 -7.71 -6.09 -5.54
N LEU A 189 -8.08 -6.49 -6.77
CA LEU A 189 -7.89 -5.66 -7.96
C LEU A 189 -8.82 -4.46 -7.89
N PHE A 190 -8.27 -3.27 -8.07
CA PHE A 190 -9.07 -2.03 -8.14
C PHE A 190 -9.97 -1.98 -9.37
N THR A 191 -9.45 -2.49 -10.48
CA THR A 191 -10.16 -2.67 -11.75
C THR A 191 -9.69 -3.95 -12.43
N SER A 192 -10.45 -4.46 -13.38
CA SER A 192 -9.99 -5.57 -14.23
C SER A 192 -8.68 -5.20 -14.93
N PRO A 193 -7.73 -6.14 -15.07
CA PRO A 193 -6.48 -5.89 -15.78
C PRO A 193 -6.72 -5.42 -17.22
N GLN A 194 -5.92 -4.47 -17.68
CA GLN A 194 -6.11 -3.82 -18.99
C GLN A 194 -4.86 -3.93 -19.84
N TYR A 195 -5.07 -4.24 -21.13
CA TYR A 195 -3.99 -4.11 -22.11
C TYR A 195 -3.81 -2.64 -22.49
N MET A 196 -2.56 -2.17 -22.41
CA MET A 196 -2.21 -0.80 -22.80
C MET A 196 -1.09 -0.79 -23.83
N GLN A 197 -1.14 0.20 -24.75
CA GLN A 197 -0.08 0.43 -25.72
C GLN A 197 1.03 1.28 -25.10
N VAL A 198 2.26 0.91 -25.38
CA VAL A 198 3.46 1.65 -25.02
C VAL A 198 3.95 2.40 -26.25
N LYS A 199 4.19 3.70 -26.12
CA LYS A 199 4.71 4.55 -27.21
C LYS A 199 6.14 5.00 -26.89
N ASP A 200 7.06 4.73 -27.78
CA ASP A 200 8.46 5.12 -27.63
C ASP A 200 9.08 4.70 -26.28
N GLY A 201 8.71 3.50 -25.80
CA GLY A 201 9.14 2.97 -24.49
C GLY A 201 8.51 3.68 -23.29
N LYS A 202 7.44 4.46 -23.48
CA LYS A 202 6.79 5.24 -22.42
C LYS A 202 5.36 4.80 -22.17
N LEU A 203 4.99 4.74 -20.90
CA LEU A 203 3.63 4.45 -20.43
C LEU A 203 3.27 5.45 -19.33
N THR A 204 2.10 6.09 -19.46
CA THR A 204 1.56 6.96 -18.41
C THR A 204 0.35 6.30 -17.75
N LEU A 205 0.37 6.24 -16.43
CA LEU A 205 -0.74 5.75 -15.61
C LEU A 205 -1.22 6.88 -14.70
N ASN A 206 -2.53 7.04 -14.58
CA ASN A 206 -3.15 8.03 -13.71
C ASN A 206 -4.00 7.36 -12.64
N LEU A 207 -3.97 7.89 -11.43
CA LEU A 207 -4.84 7.45 -10.34
C LEU A 207 -5.19 8.62 -9.42
N ASP A 208 -6.37 8.55 -8.82
CA ASP A 208 -6.73 9.35 -7.67
C ASP A 208 -6.53 8.50 -6.41
N LEU A 209 -5.55 8.88 -5.58
CA LEU A 209 -5.18 8.11 -4.39
C LEU A 209 -5.72 8.80 -3.13
N PRO A 210 -6.69 8.18 -2.42
CA PRO A 210 -7.20 8.72 -1.17
C PRO A 210 -6.09 8.85 -0.12
N ARG A 211 -6.27 9.75 0.84
CA ARG A 211 -5.42 9.79 2.03
C ARG A 211 -5.40 8.43 2.71
N GLN A 212 -4.24 8.00 3.16
CA GLN A 212 -3.97 6.68 3.72
C GLN A 212 -4.14 5.52 2.73
N GLY A 213 -4.28 5.81 1.43
CA GLY A 213 -4.35 4.80 0.39
C GLY A 213 -2.99 4.28 -0.04
N VAL A 214 -2.96 3.01 -0.46
CA VAL A 214 -1.81 2.37 -1.11
C VAL A 214 -2.31 1.70 -2.39
N ALA A 215 -1.60 1.91 -3.49
CA ALA A 215 -1.88 1.26 -4.76
C ALA A 215 -0.63 0.56 -5.28
N LEU A 216 -0.77 -0.64 -5.83
CA LEU A 216 0.29 -1.33 -6.56
C LEU A 216 -0.12 -1.49 -8.02
N PHE A 217 0.69 -0.97 -8.92
CA PHE A 217 0.62 -1.30 -10.33
C PHE A 217 1.61 -2.40 -10.66
N LYS A 218 1.14 -3.45 -11.34
CA LYS A 218 1.96 -4.46 -11.99
C LYS A 218 1.80 -4.30 -13.50
N VAL A 219 2.91 -4.00 -14.19
CA VAL A 219 2.97 -3.75 -15.63
C VAL A 219 3.75 -4.89 -16.26
N GLU A 220 3.05 -5.87 -16.80
CA GLU A 220 3.63 -7.08 -17.39
C GLU A 220 3.86 -6.87 -18.90
N PHE A 221 5.08 -7.16 -19.35
CA PHE A 221 5.45 -6.97 -20.75
C PHE A 221 4.85 -8.10 -21.61
N MET A 222 4.17 -7.72 -22.66
CA MET A 222 3.58 -8.67 -23.59
C MET A 222 4.51 -8.86 -24.81
N PRO A 223 4.55 -10.07 -25.39
CA PRO A 223 5.29 -10.32 -26.62
C PRO A 223 4.87 -9.41 -27.78
#